data_052023fb9447d67a64e7170a16e5d870
#
_entry.id   052023fb9447d67a64e7170a16e5d870
#
_cell.length_a   1.000
_cell.length_b   1.000
_cell.length_c   1.000
_cell.angle_alpha   90.00
_cell.angle_beta   90.00
_cell.angle_gamma   90.00
#
_symmetry.space_group_name_H-M   'P 1'
#
loop_
_entity.id
_entity.type
_entity.pdbx_description
1 polymer ?
#
loop_
_entity_poly.entity_id
_entity_poly.type
_entity_poly.pdbx_seq_one_letter_code
_entity_poly.pdbx_strand_id
1 'polypeptide(L)'
;VGAPAWIVLVLLLALTLRWPPRLRDWAEQITPRLWLQGLLFLPLVIVFIVLIPLPLELYGHHVARAYGLSVEGWGGWAADWLKSLGLSLVVWTPLLLLLFALVRHSPRKWWLWFWLAVLPIVVFGVFISPMWIDPMFHHFSPLEKSDPALTAQLERLAHHAGLDIPPSRMFLMRASDKVTGLNAYVTGIGASKRIVVWDTTIHKLPTNEILFIAGHEMGHYVLDHIYKGLAFTALVMFFGLWLVYGTLGWLLRRFGPRWGIRALDDWAALAAMVLVFVAFTFLFSPIANSFSRWEEHQADIFGQEAIHGLVANPQQTAERAFTALGTAYLEAPHPNPWFAFWFDSHPTTAQRFQFAEHYHPWLPGHHPRYFPR
;
A
#
# COMPACT_ATOMS: atom_id res chain seq x y z
N VAL A 1 0.85 15.51 4.17
CA VAL A 1 0.04 16.27 5.18
C VAL A 1 -1.20 16.90 4.55
N GLY A 2 -1.11 17.50 3.35
CA GLY A 2 -2.22 18.22 2.73
C GLY A 2 -3.39 17.35 2.26
N ALA A 3 -3.14 16.13 1.76
CA ALA A 3 -4.19 15.32 1.15
C ALA A 3 -5.31 14.89 2.13
N PRO A 4 -5.04 14.32 3.33
CA PRO A 4 -6.10 14.00 4.27
C PRO A 4 -6.92 15.22 4.70
N ALA A 5 -6.26 16.34 4.98
CA ALA A 5 -6.93 17.60 5.35
C ALA A 5 -7.82 18.13 4.21
N TRP A 6 -7.34 18.06 2.97
CA TRP A 6 -8.10 18.43 1.79
C TRP A 6 -9.34 17.55 1.62
N ILE A 7 -9.19 16.23 1.75
CA ILE A 7 -10.32 15.29 1.64
C ILE A 7 -11.37 15.59 2.72
N VAL A 8 -10.93 15.78 3.97
CA VAL A 8 -11.82 16.14 5.09
C VAL A 8 -12.56 17.43 4.82
N LEU A 9 -11.87 18.48 4.34
CA LEU A 9 -12.47 19.77 4.01
C LEU A 9 -13.56 19.62 2.95
N VAL A 10 -13.26 18.92 1.84
CA VAL A 10 -14.21 18.74 0.72
C VAL A 10 -15.42 17.91 1.16
N LEU A 11 -15.22 16.86 1.97
CA LEU A 11 -16.31 16.05 2.49
C LEU A 11 -17.20 16.84 3.47
N LEU A 12 -16.63 17.67 4.35
CA LEU A 12 -17.38 18.56 5.22
C LEU A 12 -18.19 19.60 4.41
N LEU A 13 -17.60 20.15 3.37
CA LEU A 13 -18.30 21.06 2.47
C LEU A 13 -19.46 20.36 1.75
N ALA A 14 -19.24 19.15 1.23
CA ALA A 14 -20.28 18.35 0.56
C ALA A 14 -21.46 18.05 1.52
N LEU A 15 -21.14 17.68 2.78
CA LEU A 15 -22.15 17.44 3.82
C LEU A 15 -22.92 18.70 4.20
N THR A 16 -22.22 19.83 4.40
CA THR A 16 -22.87 21.11 4.77
C THR A 16 -23.74 21.66 3.64
N LEU A 17 -23.34 21.49 2.39
CA LEU A 17 -24.10 21.82 1.20
C LEU A 17 -25.21 20.81 0.88
N ARG A 18 -25.34 19.74 1.67
CA ARG A 18 -26.34 18.67 1.49
C ARG A 18 -26.29 18.01 0.11
N TRP A 19 -25.09 17.90 -0.49
CA TRP A 19 -24.94 17.23 -1.78
C TRP A 19 -25.33 15.74 -1.72
N PRO A 20 -24.86 14.93 -0.73
CA PRO A 20 -25.24 13.52 -0.65
C PRO A 20 -26.74 13.26 -0.50
N PRO A 21 -27.51 13.99 0.34
CA PRO A 21 -28.97 13.88 0.39
C PRO A 21 -29.66 14.22 -0.95
N ARG A 22 -29.22 15.25 -1.67
CA ARG A 22 -29.79 15.57 -2.98
C ARG A 22 -29.60 14.43 -3.99
N LEU A 23 -28.43 13.82 -3.99
CA LEU A 23 -28.16 12.67 -4.85
C LEU A 23 -29.01 11.45 -4.46
N ARG A 24 -29.19 11.19 -3.15
CA ARG A 24 -30.09 10.16 -2.65
C ARG A 24 -31.54 10.44 -3.12
N ASP A 25 -32.06 11.65 -2.90
CA ASP A 25 -33.42 12.01 -3.27
C ASP A 25 -33.65 11.84 -4.78
N TRP A 26 -32.64 12.15 -5.60
CA TRP A 26 -32.66 11.87 -7.05
C TRP A 26 -32.77 10.38 -7.34
N ALA A 27 -31.98 9.53 -6.67
CA ALA A 27 -32.04 8.08 -6.87
C ALA A 27 -33.38 7.50 -6.42
N GLU A 28 -33.96 8.01 -5.32
CA GLU A 28 -35.30 7.63 -4.81
C GLU A 28 -36.43 8.02 -5.79
N GLN A 29 -36.31 9.14 -6.51
CA GLN A 29 -37.28 9.54 -7.54
C GLN A 29 -37.29 8.63 -8.76
N ILE A 30 -36.13 8.00 -9.10
CA ILE A 30 -36.01 7.09 -10.25
C ILE A 30 -36.60 5.71 -9.93
N THR A 31 -36.39 5.21 -8.70
CA THR A 31 -36.81 3.86 -8.35
C THR A 31 -37.11 3.68 -6.86
N PRO A 32 -38.18 2.96 -6.50
CA PRO A 32 -38.44 2.59 -5.11
C PRO A 32 -37.58 1.42 -4.62
N ARG A 33 -36.87 0.71 -5.52
CA ARG A 33 -36.09 -0.47 -5.16
C ARG A 33 -34.73 -0.07 -4.60
N LEU A 34 -34.49 -0.36 -3.31
CA LEU A 34 -33.26 0.02 -2.58
C LEU A 34 -31.95 -0.39 -3.30
N TRP A 35 -31.86 -1.58 -3.84
CA TRP A 35 -30.64 -2.03 -4.49
C TRP A 35 -30.34 -1.26 -5.80
N LEU A 36 -31.40 -0.86 -6.54
CA LEU A 36 -31.26 0.00 -7.72
C LEU A 36 -30.86 1.42 -7.33
N GLN A 37 -31.43 1.97 -6.24
CA GLN A 37 -30.99 3.25 -5.68
C GLN A 37 -29.50 3.21 -5.37
N GLY A 38 -29.01 2.12 -4.74
CA GLY A 38 -27.58 1.91 -4.45
C GLY A 38 -26.74 1.89 -5.73
N LEU A 39 -27.17 1.20 -6.77
CA LEU A 39 -26.46 1.14 -8.06
C LEU A 39 -26.43 2.50 -8.79
N LEU A 40 -27.40 3.39 -8.53
CA LEU A 40 -27.39 4.76 -9.04
C LEU A 40 -26.55 5.69 -8.19
N PHE A 41 -26.63 5.57 -6.86
CA PHE A 41 -26.00 6.47 -5.90
C PHE A 41 -24.49 6.17 -5.72
N LEU A 42 -24.14 4.91 -5.46
CA LEU A 42 -22.78 4.54 -5.03
C LEU A 42 -21.71 4.84 -6.09
N PRO A 43 -21.88 4.50 -7.38
CA PRO A 43 -20.88 4.83 -8.40
C PRO A 43 -20.62 6.33 -8.50
N LEU A 44 -21.64 7.16 -8.39
CA LEU A 44 -21.48 8.63 -8.43
C LEU A 44 -20.74 9.17 -7.21
N VAL A 45 -21.00 8.60 -6.03
CA VAL A 45 -20.25 8.97 -4.82
C VAL A 45 -18.82 8.46 -4.89
N ILE A 46 -18.56 7.25 -5.42
CA ILE A 46 -17.21 6.72 -5.63
C ILE A 46 -16.44 7.64 -6.58
N VAL A 47 -17.02 8.02 -7.72
CA VAL A 47 -16.42 8.98 -8.66
C VAL A 47 -16.10 10.30 -7.95
N PHE A 48 -17.04 10.83 -7.18
CA PHE A 48 -16.81 12.07 -6.42
C PHE A 48 -15.63 11.92 -5.45
N ILE A 49 -15.58 10.82 -4.68
CA ILE A 49 -14.49 10.56 -3.72
C ILE A 49 -13.14 10.45 -4.43
N VAL A 50 -13.09 9.77 -5.58
CA VAL A 50 -11.85 9.61 -6.38
C VAL A 50 -11.42 10.93 -7.02
N LEU A 51 -12.36 11.83 -7.32
CA LEU A 51 -12.05 13.16 -7.86
C LEU A 51 -11.52 14.14 -6.80
N ILE A 52 -11.79 13.93 -5.52
CA ILE A 52 -11.31 14.83 -4.45
C ILE A 52 -9.79 14.99 -4.47
N PRO A 53 -8.96 13.92 -4.45
CA PRO A 53 -7.51 14.04 -4.47
C PRO A 53 -6.92 14.42 -5.83
N LEU A 54 -7.68 14.34 -6.93
CA LEU A 54 -7.19 14.54 -8.30
C LEU A 54 -6.38 15.82 -8.51
N PRO A 55 -6.76 17.01 -7.98
CA PRO A 55 -5.93 18.21 -8.15
C PRO A 55 -4.53 18.05 -7.53
N LEU A 56 -4.43 17.36 -6.40
CA LEU A 56 -3.15 17.09 -5.73
C LEU A 56 -2.33 16.02 -6.47
N GLU A 57 -2.99 15.02 -7.04
CA GLU A 57 -2.37 13.98 -7.88
C GLU A 57 -1.79 14.56 -9.17
N LEU A 58 -2.54 15.45 -9.84
CA LEU A 58 -2.06 16.19 -11.03
C LEU A 58 -0.84 17.05 -10.69
N TYR A 59 -0.89 17.78 -9.57
CA TYR A 59 0.25 18.56 -9.11
C TYR A 59 1.43 17.66 -8.75
N GLY A 60 1.18 16.56 -8.04
CA GLY A 60 2.20 15.57 -7.68
C GLY A 60 2.89 14.95 -8.91
N HIS A 61 2.12 14.58 -9.93
CA HIS A 61 2.68 14.07 -11.21
C HIS A 61 3.51 15.14 -11.92
N HIS A 62 3.03 16.40 -11.95
CA HIS A 62 3.79 17.51 -12.52
C HIS A 62 5.16 17.68 -11.81
N VAL A 63 5.15 17.68 -10.47
CA VAL A 63 6.37 17.79 -9.66
C VAL A 63 7.29 16.58 -9.89
N ALA A 64 6.74 15.35 -9.85
CA ALA A 64 7.53 14.14 -10.09
C ALA A 64 8.24 14.17 -11.46
N ARG A 65 7.58 14.67 -12.50
CA ARG A 65 8.19 14.86 -13.81
C ARG A 65 9.25 15.96 -13.81
N ALA A 66 8.99 17.08 -13.15
CA ALA A 66 9.93 18.20 -13.05
C ALA A 66 11.26 17.81 -12.36
N TYR A 67 11.18 16.92 -11.37
CA TYR A 67 12.34 16.38 -10.66
C TYR A 67 12.91 15.10 -11.26
N GLY A 68 12.37 14.63 -12.38
CA GLY A 68 12.85 13.42 -13.05
C GLY A 68 12.51 12.10 -12.36
N LEU A 69 11.59 12.11 -11.39
CA LEU A 69 11.12 10.89 -10.72
C LEU A 69 10.12 10.11 -11.56
N SER A 70 9.35 10.80 -12.41
CA SER A 70 8.45 10.20 -13.40
C SER A 70 8.86 10.58 -14.81
N VAL A 71 8.87 9.60 -15.69
CA VAL A 71 9.07 9.77 -17.15
C VAL A 71 7.76 9.55 -17.93
N GLU A 72 6.70 9.15 -17.22
CA GLU A 72 5.39 8.90 -17.81
C GLU A 72 4.76 10.19 -18.36
N GLY A 73 4.29 10.11 -19.62
CA GLY A 73 3.53 11.21 -20.22
C GLY A 73 2.13 11.35 -19.63
N TRP A 74 1.53 12.55 -19.78
CA TRP A 74 0.18 12.82 -19.28
C TRP A 74 -0.89 11.86 -19.83
N GLY A 75 -0.73 11.38 -21.06
CA GLY A 75 -1.64 10.40 -21.69
C GLY A 75 -1.59 9.03 -21.00
N GLY A 76 -0.38 8.53 -20.69
CA GLY A 76 -0.18 7.29 -19.95
C GLY A 76 -0.76 7.39 -18.54
N TRP A 77 -0.39 8.45 -17.82
CA TRP A 77 -0.90 8.74 -16.50
C TRP A 77 -2.44 8.81 -16.44
N ALA A 78 -3.06 9.51 -17.39
CA ALA A 78 -4.52 9.61 -17.46
C ALA A 78 -5.18 8.25 -17.77
N ALA A 79 -4.58 7.44 -18.63
CA ALA A 79 -5.07 6.10 -18.93
C ALA A 79 -5.01 5.19 -17.70
N ASP A 80 -3.93 5.25 -16.92
CA ASP A 80 -3.79 4.47 -15.70
C ASP A 80 -4.71 4.97 -14.59
N TRP A 81 -4.91 6.28 -14.50
CA TRP A 81 -5.90 6.86 -13.58
C TRP A 81 -7.33 6.39 -13.92
N LEU A 82 -7.71 6.35 -15.21
CA LEU A 82 -9.01 5.85 -15.65
C LEU A 82 -9.18 4.34 -15.38
N LYS A 83 -8.14 3.53 -15.58
CA LYS A 83 -8.16 2.09 -15.21
C LYS A 83 -8.37 1.93 -13.70
N SER A 84 -7.69 2.73 -12.88
CA SER A 84 -7.82 2.73 -11.41
C SER A 84 -9.22 3.15 -10.98
N LEU A 85 -9.84 4.15 -11.64
CA LEU A 85 -11.24 4.51 -11.42
C LEU A 85 -12.18 3.37 -11.77
N GLY A 86 -11.98 2.72 -12.93
CA GLY A 86 -12.77 1.55 -13.34
C GLY A 86 -12.70 0.42 -12.33
N LEU A 87 -11.48 0.08 -11.88
CA LEU A 87 -11.26 -0.92 -10.84
C LEU A 87 -11.93 -0.53 -9.52
N SER A 88 -11.83 0.74 -9.13
CA SER A 88 -12.49 1.27 -7.93
C SER A 88 -14.01 1.10 -7.99
N LEU A 89 -14.63 1.39 -9.12
CA LEU A 89 -16.08 1.19 -9.31
C LEU A 89 -16.48 -0.29 -9.20
N VAL A 90 -15.69 -1.19 -9.80
CA VAL A 90 -15.96 -2.63 -9.78
C VAL A 90 -15.82 -3.21 -8.37
N VAL A 91 -14.84 -2.77 -7.60
CA VAL A 91 -14.56 -3.29 -6.25
C VAL A 91 -15.45 -2.63 -5.19
N TRP A 92 -15.51 -1.30 -5.17
CA TRP A 92 -16.20 -0.58 -4.09
C TRP A 92 -17.72 -0.60 -4.21
N THR A 93 -18.29 -0.63 -5.43
CA THR A 93 -19.76 -0.65 -5.56
C THR A 93 -20.40 -1.85 -4.87
N PRO A 94 -20.02 -3.12 -5.15
CA PRO A 94 -20.60 -4.27 -4.46
C PRO A 94 -20.25 -4.29 -2.97
N LEU A 95 -19.05 -3.85 -2.59
CA LEU A 95 -18.65 -3.82 -1.19
C LEU A 95 -19.48 -2.81 -0.37
N LEU A 96 -19.78 -1.65 -0.92
CA LEU A 96 -20.64 -0.65 -0.27
C LEU A 96 -22.12 -1.07 -0.29
N LEU A 97 -22.60 -1.76 -1.32
CA LEU A 97 -23.92 -2.39 -1.30
C LEU A 97 -24.03 -3.40 -0.14
N LEU A 98 -23.01 -4.24 0.03
CA LEU A 98 -22.92 -5.17 1.15
C LEU A 98 -22.90 -4.43 2.50
N LEU A 99 -22.10 -3.37 2.63
CA LEU A 99 -22.06 -2.55 3.84
C LEU A 99 -23.45 -2.05 4.23
N PHE A 100 -24.18 -1.43 3.29
CA PHE A 100 -25.52 -0.92 3.57
C PHE A 100 -26.55 -2.02 3.81
N ALA A 101 -26.42 -3.19 3.16
CA ALA A 101 -27.23 -4.36 3.46
C ALA A 101 -27.01 -4.82 4.92
N LEU A 102 -25.75 -4.87 5.38
CA LEU A 102 -25.42 -5.25 6.75
C LEU A 102 -25.89 -4.20 7.77
N VAL A 103 -25.76 -2.90 7.45
CA VAL A 103 -26.28 -1.81 8.29
C VAL A 103 -27.78 -1.94 8.49
N ARG A 104 -28.56 -2.23 7.44
CA ARG A 104 -30.01 -2.40 7.49
C ARG A 104 -30.42 -3.69 8.20
N HIS A 105 -29.70 -4.79 7.95
CA HIS A 105 -30.01 -6.08 8.55
C HIS A 105 -29.65 -6.13 10.05
N SER A 106 -28.53 -5.51 10.44
CA SER A 106 -27.99 -5.57 11.82
C SER A 106 -27.42 -4.23 12.28
N PRO A 107 -28.27 -3.22 12.58
CA PRO A 107 -27.82 -1.84 12.89
C PRO A 107 -26.85 -1.72 14.06
N ARG A 108 -26.86 -2.66 15.01
CA ARG A 108 -25.97 -2.66 16.19
C ARG A 108 -24.65 -3.40 15.97
N LYS A 109 -24.60 -4.37 15.01
CA LYS A 109 -23.44 -5.25 14.79
C LYS A 109 -22.92 -5.23 13.37
N TRP A 110 -23.39 -4.30 12.50
CA TRP A 110 -22.98 -4.20 11.11
C TRP A 110 -21.46 -4.11 10.97
N TRP A 111 -20.77 -3.37 11.85
CA TRP A 111 -19.33 -3.19 11.85
C TRP A 111 -18.58 -4.51 12.03
N LEU A 112 -19.10 -5.42 12.89
CA LEU A 112 -18.52 -6.75 13.10
C LEU A 112 -18.75 -7.65 11.90
N TRP A 113 -19.98 -7.67 11.34
CA TRP A 113 -20.29 -8.46 10.15
C TRP A 113 -19.53 -7.95 8.93
N PHE A 114 -19.37 -6.64 8.80
CA PHE A 114 -18.60 -6.04 7.72
C PHE A 114 -17.11 -6.36 7.86
N TRP A 115 -16.56 -6.30 9.07
CA TRP A 115 -15.19 -6.75 9.36
C TRP A 115 -14.97 -8.19 8.90
N LEU A 116 -15.84 -9.13 9.32
CA LEU A 116 -15.76 -10.55 8.90
C LEU A 116 -15.86 -10.73 7.39
N ALA A 117 -16.72 -9.96 6.71
CA ALA A 117 -16.92 -10.06 5.27
C ALA A 117 -15.73 -9.48 4.47
N VAL A 118 -15.05 -8.46 4.99
CA VAL A 118 -13.93 -7.78 4.31
C VAL A 118 -12.61 -8.55 4.49
N LEU A 119 -12.42 -9.27 5.60
CA LEU A 119 -11.18 -10.01 5.84
C LEU A 119 -10.78 -10.96 4.68
N PRO A 120 -11.66 -11.83 4.17
CA PRO A 120 -11.32 -12.67 3.02
C PRO A 120 -10.96 -11.86 1.77
N ILE A 121 -11.60 -10.69 1.58
CA ILE A 121 -11.35 -9.80 0.44
C ILE A 121 -9.95 -9.18 0.57
N VAL A 122 -9.55 -8.76 1.78
CA VAL A 122 -8.19 -8.24 2.04
C VAL A 122 -7.14 -9.31 1.79
N VAL A 123 -7.35 -10.52 2.35
CA VAL A 123 -6.46 -11.66 2.13
C VAL A 123 -6.35 -11.98 0.63
N PHE A 124 -7.48 -12.09 -0.05
CA PHE A 124 -7.52 -12.33 -1.50
C PHE A 124 -6.79 -11.22 -2.27
N GLY A 125 -7.01 -9.94 -1.91
CA GLY A 125 -6.35 -8.79 -2.52
C GLY A 125 -4.83 -8.87 -2.43
N VAL A 126 -4.27 -9.15 -1.25
CA VAL A 126 -2.82 -9.26 -1.03
C VAL A 126 -2.19 -10.34 -1.92
N PHE A 127 -2.87 -11.46 -2.11
CA PHE A 127 -2.30 -12.60 -2.86
C PHE A 127 -2.61 -12.59 -4.36
N ILE A 128 -3.71 -11.98 -4.76
CA ILE A 128 -4.18 -11.98 -6.16
C ILE A 128 -3.75 -10.71 -6.90
N SER A 129 -3.65 -9.56 -6.21
CA SER A 129 -3.25 -8.29 -6.81
C SER A 129 -1.98 -8.39 -7.65
N PRO A 130 -0.87 -8.98 -7.16
CA PRO A 130 0.36 -9.07 -7.95
C PRO A 130 0.23 -9.87 -9.23
N MET A 131 -0.72 -10.80 -9.30
CA MET A 131 -0.89 -11.70 -10.45
C MET A 131 -1.87 -11.16 -11.50
N TRP A 132 -2.87 -10.41 -11.07
CA TRP A 132 -3.99 -9.99 -11.92
C TRP A 132 -4.08 -8.48 -12.10
N ILE A 133 -3.77 -7.71 -11.05
CA ILE A 133 -3.88 -6.24 -11.09
C ILE A 133 -2.59 -5.63 -11.64
N ASP A 134 -1.42 -6.03 -11.12
CA ASP A 134 -0.15 -5.46 -11.57
C ASP A 134 0.06 -5.54 -13.09
N PRO A 135 -0.28 -6.67 -13.78
CA PRO A 135 -0.14 -6.75 -15.24
C PRO A 135 -1.07 -5.82 -16.05
N MET A 136 -2.08 -5.23 -15.41
CA MET A 136 -2.92 -4.21 -16.05
C MET A 136 -2.17 -2.87 -16.20
N PHE A 137 -1.16 -2.66 -15.36
CA PHE A 137 -0.41 -1.41 -15.26
C PHE A 137 1.04 -1.52 -15.70
N HIS A 138 1.64 -2.73 -15.66
CA HIS A 138 3.06 -2.94 -15.91
C HIS A 138 3.31 -4.13 -16.82
N HIS A 139 4.42 -4.07 -17.57
CA HIS A 139 4.87 -5.15 -18.43
C HIS A 139 5.92 -6.00 -17.71
N PHE A 140 5.72 -7.32 -17.73
CA PHE A 140 6.62 -8.30 -17.14
C PHE A 140 7.20 -9.21 -18.21
N SER A 141 8.48 -9.58 -18.06
CA SER A 141 9.16 -10.56 -18.90
C SER A 141 10.03 -11.49 -18.03
N PRO A 142 10.34 -12.73 -18.49
CA PRO A 142 11.25 -13.61 -17.76
C PRO A 142 12.62 -12.97 -17.58
N LEU A 143 13.11 -12.89 -16.34
CA LEU A 143 14.42 -12.29 -16.01
C LEU A 143 15.56 -13.08 -16.63
N GLU A 144 15.48 -14.41 -16.68
CA GLU A 144 16.49 -15.29 -17.26
C GLU A 144 16.82 -14.97 -18.71
N LYS A 145 15.84 -14.47 -19.49
CA LYS A 145 16.08 -14.06 -20.87
C LYS A 145 16.81 -12.73 -20.98
N SER A 146 16.65 -11.85 -20.00
CA SER A 146 17.23 -10.51 -19.99
C SER A 146 18.58 -10.48 -19.29
N ASP A 147 18.71 -11.19 -18.18
CA ASP A 147 19.94 -11.28 -17.37
C ASP A 147 20.08 -12.67 -16.73
N PRO A 148 20.62 -13.66 -17.46
CA PRO A 148 20.85 -15.01 -16.92
C PRO A 148 21.81 -15.03 -15.73
N ALA A 149 22.80 -14.11 -15.71
CA ALA A 149 23.80 -14.05 -14.64
C ALA A 149 23.20 -13.59 -13.30
N LEU A 150 22.39 -12.54 -13.35
CA LEU A 150 21.65 -12.06 -12.17
C LEU A 150 20.65 -13.13 -11.71
N THR A 151 19.93 -13.77 -12.64
CA THR A 151 18.97 -14.84 -12.31
C THR A 151 19.62 -15.96 -11.52
N ALA A 152 20.80 -16.44 -11.96
CA ALA A 152 21.54 -17.49 -11.26
C ALA A 152 22.04 -17.04 -9.85
N GLN A 153 22.35 -15.75 -9.68
CA GLN A 153 22.76 -15.22 -8.37
C GLN A 153 21.56 -15.06 -7.44
N LEU A 154 20.40 -14.62 -7.93
CA LEU A 154 19.16 -14.56 -7.17
C LEU A 154 18.67 -15.94 -6.75
N GLU A 155 18.82 -16.95 -7.60
CA GLU A 155 18.50 -18.34 -7.25
C GLU A 155 19.39 -18.86 -6.11
N ARG A 156 20.69 -18.60 -6.16
CA ARG A 156 21.61 -18.94 -5.07
C ARG A 156 21.26 -18.22 -3.78
N LEU A 157 20.94 -16.93 -3.85
CA LEU A 157 20.49 -16.16 -2.69
C LEU A 157 19.19 -16.72 -2.11
N ALA A 158 18.21 -17.06 -2.97
CA ALA A 158 16.94 -17.65 -2.53
C ALA A 158 17.17 -18.97 -1.79
N HIS A 159 17.98 -19.87 -2.35
CA HIS A 159 18.37 -21.12 -1.67
C HIS A 159 19.08 -20.87 -0.33
N HIS A 160 20.00 -19.91 -0.28
CA HIS A 160 20.68 -19.53 0.95
C HIS A 160 19.70 -18.99 2.01
N ALA A 161 18.68 -18.27 1.58
CA ALA A 161 17.58 -17.75 2.41
C ALA A 161 16.53 -18.83 2.77
N GLY A 162 16.69 -20.08 2.34
CA GLY A 162 15.73 -21.15 2.58
C GLY A 162 14.47 -21.10 1.72
N LEU A 163 14.50 -20.36 0.59
CA LEU A 163 13.40 -20.24 -0.35
C LEU A 163 13.67 -21.04 -1.63
N ASP A 164 12.65 -21.78 -2.07
CA ASP A 164 12.67 -22.44 -3.38
C ASP A 164 11.88 -21.59 -4.39
N ILE A 165 12.61 -20.75 -5.15
CA ILE A 165 12.06 -19.90 -6.20
C ILE A 165 12.87 -20.16 -7.48
N PRO A 166 12.35 -20.96 -8.40
CA PRO A 166 13.09 -21.31 -9.63
C PRO A 166 13.21 -20.12 -10.58
N PRO A 167 14.20 -20.12 -11.50
CA PRO A 167 14.40 -19.07 -12.52
C PRO A 167 13.15 -18.72 -13.32
N SER A 168 12.30 -19.71 -13.64
CA SER A 168 11.03 -19.50 -14.34
C SER A 168 10.02 -18.61 -13.59
N ARG A 169 10.27 -18.29 -12.32
CA ARG A 169 9.48 -17.38 -11.48
C ARG A 169 10.22 -16.10 -11.11
N MET A 170 11.25 -15.77 -11.83
CA MET A 170 11.96 -14.51 -11.72
C MET A 170 11.62 -13.64 -12.92
N PHE A 171 11.14 -12.44 -12.64
CA PHE A 171 10.63 -11.53 -13.68
C PHE A 171 11.34 -10.19 -13.64
N LEU A 172 11.53 -9.63 -14.81
CA LEU A 172 11.87 -8.24 -15.01
C LEU A 172 10.58 -7.45 -15.23
N MET A 173 10.39 -6.36 -14.49
CA MET A 173 9.31 -5.40 -14.70
C MET A 173 9.87 -4.16 -15.40
N ARG A 174 9.23 -3.71 -16.48
CA ARG A 174 9.59 -2.48 -17.20
C ARG A 174 9.09 -1.25 -16.46
N ALA A 175 9.80 -0.86 -15.39
CA ALA A 175 9.52 0.33 -14.61
C ALA A 175 9.95 1.62 -15.34
N SER A 176 10.98 1.53 -16.20
CA SER A 176 11.51 2.63 -17.00
C SER A 176 10.51 3.27 -17.96
N ASP A 177 9.39 2.62 -18.24
CA ASP A 177 8.29 3.20 -19.01
C ASP A 177 7.58 4.34 -18.25
N LYS A 178 7.68 4.36 -16.90
CA LYS A 178 6.91 5.27 -16.04
C LYS A 178 7.75 6.04 -15.02
N VAL A 179 8.74 5.39 -14.41
CA VAL A 179 9.50 5.95 -13.29
C VAL A 179 11.00 5.73 -13.44
N THR A 180 11.75 6.53 -12.68
CA THR A 180 13.22 6.38 -12.57
C THR A 180 13.65 5.73 -11.26
N GLY A 181 12.71 5.47 -10.35
CA GLY A 181 12.96 4.84 -9.06
C GLY A 181 13.52 3.42 -9.19
N LEU A 182 13.98 2.88 -8.08
CA LEU A 182 14.60 1.55 -7.98
C LEU A 182 13.72 0.67 -7.10
N ASN A 183 13.46 -0.56 -7.53
CA ASN A 183 12.74 -1.52 -6.69
C ASN A 183 13.01 -2.97 -7.13
N ALA A 184 12.85 -3.89 -6.18
CA ALA A 184 12.62 -5.30 -6.38
C ALA A 184 11.63 -5.77 -5.33
N TYR A 185 10.95 -6.89 -5.53
CA TYR A 185 10.05 -7.45 -4.51
C TYR A 185 9.86 -8.95 -4.70
N VAL A 186 9.53 -9.62 -3.58
CA VAL A 186 9.11 -11.01 -3.54
C VAL A 186 7.63 -11.06 -3.21
N THR A 187 6.86 -11.82 -3.98
CA THR A 187 5.41 -11.92 -3.81
C THR A 187 4.90 -13.31 -4.12
N GLY A 188 3.63 -13.58 -3.82
CA GLY A 188 2.99 -14.89 -4.02
C GLY A 188 3.00 -15.76 -2.78
N ILE A 189 2.37 -16.94 -2.84
CA ILE A 189 2.29 -17.93 -1.75
C ILE A 189 2.70 -19.31 -2.26
N GLY A 190 3.38 -20.07 -1.40
CA GLY A 190 3.71 -21.45 -1.69
C GLY A 190 4.38 -21.58 -3.06
N ALA A 191 3.76 -22.36 -3.92
CA ALA A 191 4.26 -22.58 -5.28
C ALA A 191 4.11 -21.37 -6.23
N SER A 192 3.40 -20.30 -5.88
CA SER A 192 3.28 -19.08 -6.71
C SER A 192 4.29 -17.99 -6.37
N LYS A 193 5.20 -18.23 -5.43
CA LYS A 193 6.28 -17.29 -5.08
C LYS A 193 7.06 -16.85 -6.30
N ARG A 194 7.30 -15.56 -6.43
CA ARG A 194 8.08 -14.99 -7.53
C ARG A 194 8.92 -13.81 -7.07
N ILE A 195 10.07 -13.63 -7.70
CA ILE A 195 10.92 -12.46 -7.55
C ILE A 195 10.66 -11.55 -8.75
N VAL A 196 10.50 -10.27 -8.49
CA VAL A 196 10.39 -9.24 -9.53
C VAL A 196 11.48 -8.21 -9.30
N VAL A 197 12.27 -7.92 -10.34
CA VAL A 197 13.28 -6.87 -10.33
C VAL A 197 12.91 -5.84 -11.38
N TRP A 198 12.98 -4.56 -11.04
CA TRP A 198 12.74 -3.49 -11.99
C TRP A 198 13.93 -3.34 -12.94
N ASP A 199 13.67 -3.05 -14.22
CA ASP A 199 14.71 -2.78 -15.21
C ASP A 199 15.57 -1.57 -14.81
N THR A 200 14.98 -0.54 -14.21
CA THR A 200 15.70 0.61 -13.66
C THR A 200 16.71 0.21 -12.57
N THR A 201 16.38 -0.79 -11.76
CA THR A 201 17.26 -1.33 -10.71
C THR A 201 18.46 -2.04 -11.35
N ILE A 202 18.23 -2.89 -12.34
CA ILE A 202 19.29 -3.62 -13.05
C ILE A 202 20.24 -2.66 -13.78
N HIS A 203 19.69 -1.60 -14.37
CA HIS A 203 20.52 -0.65 -15.12
C HIS A 203 21.35 0.30 -14.25
N LYS A 204 20.91 0.56 -13.01
CA LYS A 204 21.55 1.58 -12.16
C LYS A 204 22.39 1.00 -11.03
N LEU A 205 22.13 -0.24 -10.60
CA LEU A 205 22.81 -0.86 -9.47
C LEU A 205 23.74 -1.99 -9.90
N PRO A 206 24.92 -2.10 -9.29
CA PRO A 206 25.73 -3.31 -9.32
C PRO A 206 24.97 -4.50 -8.75
N THR A 207 25.31 -5.69 -9.20
CA THR A 207 24.61 -6.92 -8.80
C THR A 207 24.59 -7.15 -7.27
N ASN A 208 25.67 -6.79 -6.56
CA ASN A 208 25.74 -6.98 -5.11
C ASN A 208 24.65 -6.20 -4.37
N GLU A 209 24.40 -4.93 -4.76
CA GLU A 209 23.35 -4.11 -4.18
C GLU A 209 21.94 -4.65 -4.52
N ILE A 210 21.77 -5.22 -5.73
CA ILE A 210 20.53 -5.91 -6.12
C ILE A 210 20.31 -7.15 -5.25
N LEU A 211 21.36 -7.92 -4.97
CA LEU A 211 21.27 -9.07 -4.07
C LEU A 211 20.90 -8.67 -2.65
N PHE A 212 21.42 -7.54 -2.14
CA PHE A 212 21.03 -7.02 -0.83
C PHE A 212 19.54 -6.67 -0.80
N ILE A 213 19.06 -5.91 -1.79
CA ILE A 213 17.64 -5.53 -1.89
C ILE A 213 16.77 -6.80 -1.99
N ALA A 214 17.13 -7.76 -2.84
CA ALA A 214 16.41 -9.02 -2.95
C ALA A 214 16.45 -9.83 -1.65
N GLY A 215 17.57 -9.84 -0.92
CA GLY A 215 17.69 -10.47 0.39
C GLY A 215 16.80 -9.83 1.44
N HIS A 216 16.70 -8.50 1.46
CA HIS A 216 15.76 -7.76 2.29
C HIS A 216 14.31 -8.18 2.00
N GLU A 217 13.91 -8.22 0.73
CA GLU A 217 12.58 -8.65 0.31
C GLU A 217 12.28 -10.13 0.67
N MET A 218 13.28 -11.01 0.54
CA MET A 218 13.18 -12.38 1.02
C MET A 218 12.98 -12.44 2.53
N GLY A 219 13.59 -11.50 3.28
CA GLY A 219 13.40 -11.33 4.72
C GLY A 219 11.94 -11.12 5.09
N HIS A 220 11.21 -10.25 4.39
CA HIS A 220 9.78 -10.07 4.61
C HIS A 220 9.01 -11.38 4.45
N TYR A 221 9.45 -12.22 3.54
CA TYR A 221 8.80 -13.49 3.27
C TYR A 221 9.15 -14.56 4.33
N VAL A 222 10.43 -14.73 4.64
CA VAL A 222 10.94 -15.75 5.58
C VAL A 222 10.54 -15.46 7.01
N LEU A 223 10.46 -14.17 7.37
CA LEU A 223 10.07 -13.72 8.71
C LEU A 223 8.53 -13.60 8.89
N ASP A 224 7.75 -14.09 7.93
CA ASP A 224 6.27 -14.07 7.98
C ASP A 224 5.65 -12.68 8.12
N HIS A 225 6.33 -11.62 7.63
CA HIS A 225 5.81 -10.25 7.73
C HIS A 225 4.47 -10.08 7.03
N ILE A 226 4.21 -10.81 5.93
CA ILE A 226 2.91 -10.80 5.24
C ILE A 226 1.79 -11.26 6.18
N TYR A 227 2.00 -12.37 6.90
CA TYR A 227 0.99 -12.91 7.83
C TYR A 227 0.84 -12.04 9.08
N LYS A 228 1.95 -11.52 9.61
CA LYS A 228 1.95 -10.57 10.74
C LYS A 228 1.24 -9.28 10.36
N GLY A 229 1.51 -8.73 9.17
CA GLY A 229 0.85 -7.56 8.62
C GLY A 229 -0.65 -7.77 8.41
N LEU A 230 -1.07 -8.95 7.90
CA LEU A 230 -2.50 -9.30 7.78
C LEU A 230 -3.18 -9.38 9.15
N ALA A 231 -2.55 -10.03 10.13
CA ALA A 231 -3.10 -10.11 11.50
C ALA A 231 -3.19 -8.73 12.16
N PHE A 232 -2.15 -7.91 12.01
CA PHE A 232 -2.13 -6.53 12.48
C PHE A 232 -3.22 -5.69 11.82
N THR A 233 -3.35 -5.78 10.49
CA THR A 233 -4.40 -5.07 9.72
C THR A 233 -5.79 -5.51 10.16
N ALA A 234 -6.01 -6.81 10.37
CA ALA A 234 -7.29 -7.32 10.87
C ALA A 234 -7.63 -6.74 12.24
N LEU A 235 -6.65 -6.65 13.13
CA LEU A 235 -6.82 -6.09 14.48
C LEU A 235 -7.11 -4.58 14.44
N VAL A 236 -6.33 -3.82 13.68
CA VAL A 236 -6.53 -2.37 13.50
C VAL A 236 -7.89 -2.08 12.86
N MET A 237 -8.29 -2.87 11.87
CA MET A 237 -9.60 -2.75 11.22
C MET A 237 -10.74 -3.08 12.18
N PHE A 238 -10.59 -4.09 13.05
CA PHE A 238 -11.59 -4.45 14.06
C PHE A 238 -11.86 -3.28 15.01
N PHE A 239 -10.81 -2.76 15.64
CA PHE A 239 -10.94 -1.61 16.55
C PHE A 239 -11.34 -0.34 15.81
N GLY A 240 -10.82 -0.12 14.60
CA GLY A 240 -11.17 1.00 13.74
C GLY A 240 -12.67 1.02 13.42
N LEU A 241 -13.23 -0.09 12.95
CA LEU A 241 -14.68 -0.19 12.65
C LEU A 241 -15.56 -0.06 13.91
N TRP A 242 -15.11 -0.58 15.04
CA TRP A 242 -15.81 -0.38 16.32
C TRP A 242 -15.85 1.11 16.71
N LEU A 243 -14.74 1.83 16.59
CA LEU A 243 -14.68 3.27 16.84
C LEU A 243 -15.50 4.06 15.82
N VAL A 244 -15.44 3.68 14.53
CA VAL A 244 -16.28 4.27 13.47
C VAL A 244 -17.75 4.12 13.83
N TYR A 245 -18.19 2.95 14.27
CA TYR A 245 -19.56 2.70 14.70
C TYR A 245 -20.00 3.66 15.82
N GLY A 246 -19.19 3.79 16.89
CA GLY A 246 -19.49 4.70 18.01
C GLY A 246 -19.51 6.17 17.58
N THR A 247 -18.51 6.59 16.80
CA THR A 247 -18.36 7.97 16.32
C THR A 247 -19.47 8.36 15.36
N LEU A 248 -19.84 7.49 14.42
CA LEU A 248 -20.95 7.74 13.49
C LEU A 248 -22.29 7.90 14.24
N GLY A 249 -22.55 7.07 15.22
CA GLY A 249 -23.75 7.19 16.03
C GLY A 249 -23.84 8.55 16.74
N TRP A 250 -22.73 9.05 17.29
CA TRP A 250 -22.65 10.39 17.88
C TRP A 250 -22.79 11.49 16.81
N LEU A 251 -22.03 11.39 15.73
CA LEU A 251 -21.96 12.39 14.67
C LEU A 251 -23.33 12.60 14.00
N LEU A 252 -24.04 11.52 13.69
CA LEU A 252 -25.34 11.58 13.06
C LEU A 252 -26.43 12.14 14.00
N ARG A 253 -26.39 11.81 15.30
CA ARG A 253 -27.29 12.43 16.27
C ARG A 253 -27.07 13.94 16.37
N ARG A 254 -25.81 14.41 16.31
CA ARG A 254 -25.44 15.82 16.50
C ARG A 254 -25.61 16.67 15.25
N PHE A 255 -25.27 16.12 14.08
CA PHE A 255 -25.18 16.86 12.83
C PHE A 255 -26.07 16.31 11.71
N GLY A 256 -26.58 15.08 11.82
CA GLY A 256 -27.41 14.42 10.81
C GLY A 256 -28.56 15.32 10.27
N PRO A 257 -29.37 15.94 11.15
CA PRO A 257 -30.46 16.83 10.70
C PRO A 257 -29.95 18.04 9.89
N ARG A 258 -28.78 18.61 10.24
CA ARG A 258 -28.17 19.73 9.51
C ARG A 258 -27.69 19.30 8.14
N TRP A 259 -27.14 18.08 8.06
CA TRP A 259 -26.63 17.50 6.82
C TRP A 259 -27.72 16.86 5.95
N GLY A 260 -28.96 16.74 6.45
CA GLY A 260 -30.07 16.10 5.75
C GLY A 260 -29.96 14.58 5.68
N ILE A 261 -29.17 13.97 6.59
CA ILE A 261 -29.03 12.52 6.74
C ILE A 261 -30.11 12.03 7.72
N ARG A 262 -30.94 11.08 7.29
CA ARG A 262 -32.09 10.57 8.06
C ARG A 262 -31.67 9.60 9.15
N ALA A 263 -30.82 8.62 8.80
CA ALA A 263 -30.31 7.58 9.68
C ALA A 263 -29.00 6.97 9.12
N LEU A 264 -28.43 5.99 9.82
CA LEU A 264 -27.20 5.32 9.39
C LEU A 264 -27.38 4.49 8.10
N ASP A 265 -28.56 3.93 7.87
CA ASP A 265 -28.94 3.15 6.70
C ASP A 265 -29.35 4.01 5.47
N ASP A 266 -29.38 5.32 5.63
CA ASP A 266 -29.54 6.30 4.56
C ASP A 266 -28.29 6.31 3.67
N TRP A 267 -28.46 6.21 2.36
CA TRP A 267 -27.35 6.31 1.39
C TRP A 267 -26.48 7.55 1.62
N ALA A 268 -27.06 8.67 1.98
CA ALA A 268 -26.35 9.91 2.25
C ALA A 268 -25.38 9.82 3.45
N ALA A 269 -25.56 8.83 4.34
CA ALA A 269 -24.65 8.57 5.46
C ALA A 269 -23.24 8.16 5.00
N LEU A 270 -23.09 7.64 3.75
CA LEU A 270 -21.80 7.24 3.21
C LEU A 270 -20.74 8.35 3.28
N ALA A 271 -21.10 9.59 2.98
CA ALA A 271 -20.15 10.70 3.06
C ALA A 271 -19.65 10.95 4.50
N ALA A 272 -20.51 10.79 5.50
CA ALA A 272 -20.12 10.86 6.91
C ALA A 272 -19.26 9.63 7.32
N MET A 273 -19.58 8.44 6.79
CA MET A 273 -18.76 7.24 7.02
C MET A 273 -17.34 7.43 6.45
N VAL A 274 -17.21 7.93 5.22
CA VAL A 274 -15.92 8.21 4.59
C VAL A 274 -15.16 9.30 5.36
N LEU A 275 -15.83 10.36 5.81
CA LEU A 275 -15.21 11.40 6.63
C LEU A 275 -14.58 10.81 7.90
N VAL A 276 -15.32 10.00 8.64
CA VAL A 276 -14.84 9.35 9.87
C VAL A 276 -13.72 8.36 9.55
N PHE A 277 -13.85 7.59 8.47
CA PHE A 277 -12.84 6.65 8.03
C PHE A 277 -11.52 7.34 7.69
N VAL A 278 -11.55 8.43 6.91
CA VAL A 278 -10.33 9.21 6.57
C VAL A 278 -9.68 9.79 7.82
N ALA A 279 -10.49 10.34 8.76
CA ALA A 279 -9.97 10.86 10.02
C ALA A 279 -9.28 9.77 10.86
N PHE A 280 -9.88 8.59 10.99
CA PHE A 280 -9.26 7.48 11.72
C PHE A 280 -8.04 6.90 11.02
N THR A 281 -8.07 6.75 9.70
CA THR A 281 -6.89 6.31 8.93
C THR A 281 -5.71 7.24 9.19
N PHE A 282 -5.93 8.56 9.18
CA PHE A 282 -4.90 9.52 9.52
C PHE A 282 -4.43 9.39 10.98
N LEU A 283 -5.34 9.26 11.94
CA LEU A 283 -5.00 9.14 13.36
C LEU A 283 -4.25 7.84 13.69
N PHE A 284 -4.55 6.75 12.99
CA PHE A 284 -3.89 5.46 13.19
C PHE A 284 -2.62 5.27 12.36
N SER A 285 -2.33 6.16 11.40
CA SER A 285 -1.13 6.02 10.56
C SER A 285 0.18 5.93 11.34
N PRO A 286 0.43 6.64 12.45
CA PRO A 286 1.66 6.45 13.22
C PRO A 286 1.82 5.05 13.81
N ILE A 287 0.72 4.39 14.18
CA ILE A 287 0.73 3.01 14.71
C ILE A 287 1.10 2.06 13.58
N ALA A 288 0.46 2.19 12.42
CA ALA A 288 0.75 1.37 11.25
C ALA A 288 2.19 1.57 10.76
N ASN A 289 2.66 2.80 10.68
CA ASN A 289 4.02 3.12 10.27
C ASN A 289 5.07 2.63 11.28
N SER A 290 4.76 2.65 12.59
CA SER A 290 5.68 2.11 13.60
C SER A 290 5.82 0.59 13.50
N PHE A 291 4.71 -0.11 13.22
CA PHE A 291 4.74 -1.53 12.95
C PHE A 291 5.53 -1.85 11.66
N SER A 292 5.29 -1.10 10.59
CA SER A 292 6.04 -1.23 9.33
C SER A 292 7.54 -1.01 9.54
N ARG A 293 7.95 0.07 10.21
CA ARG A 293 9.39 0.33 10.49
C ARG A 293 10.05 -0.78 11.30
N TRP A 294 9.29 -1.45 12.18
CA TRP A 294 9.80 -2.59 12.92
C TRP A 294 10.03 -3.80 12.01
N GLU A 295 9.13 -4.09 11.07
CA GLU A 295 9.31 -5.16 10.08
C GLU A 295 10.45 -4.84 9.12
N GLU A 296 10.55 -3.59 8.64
CA GLU A 296 11.64 -3.11 7.79
C GLU A 296 13.01 -3.29 8.41
N HIS A 297 13.16 -2.93 9.68
CA HIS A 297 14.44 -3.12 10.37
C HIS A 297 14.83 -4.60 10.48
N GLN A 298 13.86 -5.50 10.66
CA GLN A 298 14.14 -6.94 10.66
C GLN A 298 14.54 -7.44 9.27
N ALA A 299 13.89 -6.94 8.21
CA ALA A 299 14.24 -7.25 6.84
C ALA A 299 15.64 -6.71 6.46
N ASP A 300 16.04 -5.54 6.98
CA ASP A 300 17.39 -4.99 6.81
C ASP A 300 18.45 -5.91 7.43
N ILE A 301 18.19 -6.40 8.66
CA ILE A 301 19.08 -7.40 9.31
C ILE A 301 19.17 -8.65 8.46
N PHE A 302 18.03 -9.19 8.06
CA PHE A 302 17.97 -10.41 7.26
C PHE A 302 18.71 -10.25 5.94
N GLY A 303 18.48 -9.17 5.22
CA GLY A 303 19.13 -8.89 3.93
C GLY A 303 20.64 -8.80 4.03
N GLN A 304 21.16 -8.14 5.07
CA GLN A 304 22.62 -8.05 5.30
C GLN A 304 23.24 -9.40 5.69
N GLU A 305 22.54 -10.21 6.47
CA GLU A 305 22.99 -11.55 6.81
C GLU A 305 22.89 -12.51 5.60
N ALA A 306 21.82 -12.42 4.81
CA ALA A 306 21.58 -13.30 3.66
C ALA A 306 22.65 -13.18 2.56
N ILE A 307 23.24 -12.00 2.40
CA ILE A 307 24.30 -11.79 1.41
C ILE A 307 25.71 -12.13 1.92
N HIS A 308 25.85 -12.48 3.20
CA HIS A 308 27.15 -12.89 3.75
C HIS A 308 27.65 -14.17 3.09
N GLY A 309 28.90 -14.15 2.67
CA GLY A 309 29.49 -15.27 1.90
C GLY A 309 29.13 -15.27 0.40
N LEU A 310 28.15 -14.47 -0.02
CA LEU A 310 27.81 -14.27 -1.43
C LEU A 310 28.45 -12.99 -2.00
N VAL A 311 28.66 -11.97 -1.16
CA VAL A 311 29.36 -10.73 -1.51
C VAL A 311 30.58 -10.51 -0.61
N ALA A 312 31.57 -9.77 -1.11
CA ALA A 312 32.83 -9.57 -0.39
C ALA A 312 32.67 -8.74 0.90
N ASN A 313 31.80 -7.73 0.87
CA ASN A 313 31.56 -6.82 2.01
C ASN A 313 30.07 -6.51 2.14
N PRO A 314 29.33 -7.28 2.97
CA PRO A 314 27.89 -7.10 3.18
C PRO A 314 27.51 -5.71 3.71
N GLN A 315 28.27 -5.15 4.64
CA GLN A 315 28.02 -3.84 5.23
C GLN A 315 28.07 -2.75 4.15
N GLN A 316 29.18 -2.67 3.44
CA GLN A 316 29.37 -1.67 2.41
C GLN A 316 28.37 -1.83 1.25
N THR A 317 27.97 -3.09 0.96
CA THR A 317 26.92 -3.37 -0.02
C THR A 317 25.57 -2.79 0.43
N ALA A 318 25.18 -3.02 1.69
CA ALA A 318 23.94 -2.47 2.25
C ALA A 318 23.96 -0.93 2.30
N GLU A 319 25.06 -0.32 2.75
CA GLU A 319 25.25 1.14 2.75
C GLU A 319 25.05 1.76 1.36
N ARG A 320 25.67 1.15 0.33
CA ARG A 320 25.54 1.61 -1.05
C ARG A 320 24.13 1.45 -1.57
N ALA A 321 23.47 0.33 -1.27
CA ALA A 321 22.08 0.08 -1.67
C ALA A 321 21.14 1.12 -1.04
N PHE A 322 21.27 1.41 0.28
CA PHE A 322 20.45 2.44 0.93
C PHE A 322 20.73 3.84 0.37
N THR A 323 22.00 4.16 0.12
CA THR A 323 22.37 5.45 -0.49
C THR A 323 21.77 5.59 -1.89
N ALA A 324 21.81 4.54 -2.69
CA ALA A 324 21.27 4.54 -4.04
C ALA A 324 19.73 4.67 -4.04
N LEU A 325 19.05 3.94 -3.14
CA LEU A 325 17.60 4.05 -2.96
C LEU A 325 17.19 5.46 -2.54
N GLY A 326 17.81 6.00 -1.47
CA GLY A 326 17.53 7.36 -0.99
C GLY A 326 17.77 8.42 -2.06
N THR A 327 18.84 8.27 -2.85
CA THR A 327 19.16 9.20 -3.96
C THR A 327 18.13 9.07 -5.09
N ALA A 328 17.73 7.84 -5.46
CA ALA A 328 16.79 7.60 -6.54
C ALA A 328 15.38 8.17 -6.24
N TYR A 329 15.02 8.24 -4.97
CA TYR A 329 13.74 8.79 -4.52
C TYR A 329 13.83 10.23 -3.98
N LEU A 330 15.01 10.85 -4.04
CA LEU A 330 15.28 12.20 -3.50
C LEU A 330 14.88 12.33 -2.02
N GLU A 331 15.11 11.27 -1.25
CA GLU A 331 14.76 11.24 0.16
C GLU A 331 15.65 12.19 0.98
N ALA A 332 15.05 12.90 1.93
CA ALA A 332 15.79 13.65 2.94
C ALA A 332 16.42 12.66 3.92
N PRO A 333 17.76 12.59 4.07
CA PRO A 333 18.40 11.64 4.99
C PRO A 333 17.95 11.84 6.45
N HIS A 334 17.68 13.07 6.83
CA HIS A 334 17.24 13.50 8.16
C HIS A 334 15.91 14.29 8.03
N PRO A 335 14.76 13.63 7.79
CA PRO A 335 13.49 14.32 7.73
C PRO A 335 13.09 14.86 9.11
N ASN A 336 12.14 15.81 9.13
CA ASN A 336 11.57 16.26 10.39
C ASN A 336 10.99 15.06 11.17
N PRO A 337 11.34 14.85 12.47
CA PRO A 337 10.93 13.68 13.24
C PRO A 337 9.39 13.49 13.33
N TRP A 338 8.62 14.59 13.40
CA TRP A 338 7.16 14.54 13.39
C TRP A 338 6.60 14.08 12.03
N PHE A 339 7.26 14.50 10.93
CA PHE A 339 6.90 14.04 9.60
C PHE A 339 7.20 12.55 9.47
N ALA A 340 8.40 12.11 9.83
CA ALA A 340 8.79 10.71 9.80
C ALA A 340 7.87 9.83 10.68
N PHE A 341 7.54 10.29 11.89
CA PHE A 341 6.62 9.58 12.78
C PHE A 341 5.26 9.34 12.14
N TRP A 342 4.72 10.36 11.44
CA TRP A 342 3.37 10.30 10.89
C TRP A 342 3.29 9.62 9.51
N PHE A 343 4.31 9.78 8.66
CA PHE A 343 4.21 9.46 7.24
C PHE A 343 5.19 8.40 6.73
N ASP A 344 6.33 8.19 7.41
CA ASP A 344 7.33 7.26 6.92
C ASP A 344 7.06 5.84 7.41
N SER A 345 6.83 4.95 6.48
CA SER A 345 6.68 3.51 6.73
C SER A 345 8.02 2.78 6.89
N HIS A 346 9.13 3.39 6.47
CA HIS A 346 10.49 2.87 6.59
C HIS A 346 11.30 3.68 7.61
N PRO A 347 12.35 3.11 8.23
CA PRO A 347 13.37 3.88 8.91
C PRO A 347 14.00 4.87 7.94
N THR A 348 14.44 6.05 8.44
CA THR A 348 15.07 7.04 7.57
C THR A 348 16.32 6.50 6.90
N THR A 349 16.67 7.01 5.72
CA THR A 349 17.89 6.60 4.99
C THR A 349 19.13 6.71 5.87
N ALA A 350 19.24 7.74 6.71
CA ALA A 350 20.34 7.89 7.66
C ALA A 350 20.36 6.79 8.74
N GLN A 351 19.19 6.38 9.26
CA GLN A 351 19.09 5.29 10.24
C GLN A 351 19.47 3.94 9.61
N ARG A 352 19.03 3.68 8.39
CA ARG A 352 19.37 2.45 7.66
C ARG A 352 20.85 2.38 7.31
N PHE A 353 21.41 3.50 6.88
CA PHE A 353 22.87 3.60 6.63
C PHE A 353 23.68 3.35 7.90
N GLN A 354 23.37 4.05 9.00
CA GLN A 354 24.02 3.87 10.28
C GLN A 354 23.89 2.43 10.81
N PHE A 355 22.75 1.80 10.62
CA PHE A 355 22.55 0.39 10.94
C PHE A 355 23.53 -0.48 10.14
N ALA A 356 23.57 -0.34 8.80
CA ALA A 356 24.41 -1.14 7.93
C ALA A 356 25.89 -1.04 8.30
N GLU A 357 26.37 0.19 8.59
CA GLU A 357 27.73 0.46 9.01
C GLU A 357 28.12 -0.25 10.32
N HIS A 358 27.21 -0.28 11.30
CA HIS A 358 27.53 -0.80 12.65
C HIS A 358 27.11 -2.26 12.88
N TYR A 359 26.40 -2.89 11.97
CA TYR A 359 25.95 -4.27 12.13
C TYR A 359 27.00 -5.27 11.68
N HIS A 360 27.77 -5.80 12.63
CA HIS A 360 28.87 -6.75 12.42
C HIS A 360 28.65 -8.06 13.19
N PRO A 361 27.66 -8.88 12.82
CA PRO A 361 27.30 -10.08 13.59
C PRO A 361 28.35 -11.21 13.50
N TRP A 362 29.32 -11.10 12.59
CA TRP A 362 30.38 -12.12 12.39
C TRP A 362 31.67 -11.84 13.16
N LEU A 363 31.77 -10.72 13.86
CA LEU A 363 32.91 -10.41 14.72
C LEU A 363 32.95 -11.37 15.94
N PRO A 364 34.12 -11.63 16.53
CA PRO A 364 34.23 -12.43 17.73
C PRO A 364 33.33 -11.91 18.86
N GLY A 365 32.54 -12.80 19.46
CA GLY A 365 31.57 -12.44 20.51
C GLY A 365 30.22 -11.94 20.01
N HIS A 366 30.03 -11.79 18.71
CA HIS A 366 28.76 -11.45 18.09
C HIS A 366 28.16 -12.68 17.38
N HIS A 367 26.82 -12.70 17.20
CA HIS A 367 26.13 -13.80 16.52
C HIS A 367 25.12 -13.24 15.52
N PRO A 368 25.06 -13.81 14.29
CA PRO A 368 23.98 -13.52 13.35
C PRO A 368 22.62 -13.89 13.97
N ARG A 369 21.61 -13.13 13.64
CA ARG A 369 20.27 -13.32 14.18
C ARG A 369 19.47 -14.38 13.44
N TYR A 370 19.63 -14.44 12.13
CA TYR A 370 18.83 -15.30 11.25
C TYR A 370 19.63 -16.39 10.55
N PHE A 371 20.94 -16.21 10.41
CA PHE A 371 21.84 -17.19 9.76
C PHE A 371 22.91 -17.65 10.75
N PRO A 372 22.54 -18.52 11.73
CA PRO A 372 23.53 -19.07 12.66
C PRO A 372 24.62 -19.82 11.89
N ARG A 373 25.88 -19.73 12.38
CA ARG A 373 27.07 -20.38 11.78
C ARG A 373 26.91 -21.87 11.79
#